data_53ad712f6dce453ba59ad16e638a8000
#
_entry.id   53ad712f6dce453ba59ad16e638a8000
#
_cell.length_a   1.000
_cell.length_b   1.000
_cell.length_c   1.000
_cell.angle_alpha   90.00
_cell.angle_beta   90.00
_cell.angle_gamma   90.00
#
_symmetry.space_group_name_H-M   'P 1'
#
loop_
_entity.id
_entity.type
_entity.pdbx_description
1 polymer ?
#
loop_
_entity_poly.entity_id
_entity_poly.type
_entity_poly.pdbx_seq_one_letter_code
_entity_poly.pdbx_strand_id
1 'polypeptide(L)'
;MEKNMIYKNGIKEYALTGIMFGIPMGILFGLMHLSLILGIITGFLSGFIFALLIFLFVKYQEKKFDKKRTEIAKERKIICDGGATINGNGGWLFFTENGLEFYPHKINISTKETVIPINTIETVNTYKNKIIINPGENPVVIIVSHSREWEKQIKDALTRS
;
A
#
# COMPACT_ATOMS: atom_id res chain seq x y z
N MET A 1 -8.39 20.87 0.96
CA MET A 1 -7.06 20.24 1.01
C MET A 1 -7.10 19.01 0.09
N GLU A 2 -6.49 19.14 -1.08
CA GLU A 2 -6.49 18.07 -2.08
C GLU A 2 -5.67 16.89 -1.54
N LYS A 3 -6.25 15.70 -1.58
CA LYS A 3 -5.65 14.48 -1.03
C LYS A 3 -4.62 13.98 -2.06
N ASN A 4 -3.35 14.38 -1.94
CA ASN A 4 -2.24 13.95 -2.80
C ASN A 4 -1.85 12.48 -2.54
N MET A 5 -2.86 11.60 -2.50
CA MET A 5 -2.66 10.18 -2.36
C MET A 5 -2.22 9.61 -3.70
N ILE A 6 -1.02 9.04 -3.78
CA ILE A 6 -0.47 8.48 -5.04
C ILE A 6 -1.31 7.29 -5.53
N TYR A 7 -2.00 6.58 -4.62
CA TYR A 7 -2.81 5.44 -5.00
C TYR A 7 -4.11 5.34 -4.20
N LYS A 8 -5.21 5.18 -4.93
CA LYS A 8 -6.50 4.79 -4.39
C LYS A 8 -6.94 3.53 -5.12
N ASN A 9 -7.06 2.41 -4.41
CA ASN A 9 -7.57 1.17 -4.98
C ASN A 9 -8.91 1.40 -5.69
N GLY A 10 -8.96 1.13 -6.98
CA GLY A 10 -10.17 1.20 -7.78
C GLY A 10 -11.06 -0.04 -7.55
N ILE A 11 -12.34 0.06 -7.87
CA ILE A 11 -13.29 -1.07 -7.80
C ILE A 11 -12.78 -2.28 -8.59
N LYS A 12 -12.07 -2.05 -9.72
CA LYS A 12 -11.52 -3.10 -10.57
C LYS A 12 -10.54 -4.03 -9.84
N GLU A 13 -9.74 -3.50 -8.92
CA GLU A 13 -8.74 -4.27 -8.16
C GLU A 13 -9.39 -5.19 -7.14
N TYR A 14 -10.43 -4.70 -6.46
CA TYR A 14 -11.21 -5.56 -5.56
C TYR A 14 -11.96 -6.65 -6.32
N ALA A 15 -12.54 -6.33 -7.49
CA ALA A 15 -13.19 -7.31 -8.34
C ALA A 15 -12.20 -8.39 -8.82
N LEU A 16 -10.99 -7.98 -9.25
CA LEU A 16 -9.94 -8.93 -9.67
C LEU A 16 -9.53 -9.85 -8.50
N THR A 17 -9.36 -9.31 -7.31
CA THR A 17 -9.04 -10.10 -6.10
C THR A 17 -10.14 -11.10 -5.80
N GLY A 18 -11.42 -10.70 -5.93
CA GLY A 18 -12.56 -11.59 -5.77
C GLY A 18 -12.59 -12.71 -6.81
N ILE A 19 -12.30 -12.41 -8.08
CA ILE A 19 -12.22 -13.41 -9.16
C ILE A 19 -11.08 -14.41 -8.89
N MET A 20 -9.90 -13.92 -8.52
CA MET A 20 -8.74 -14.77 -8.22
C MET A 20 -9.00 -15.74 -7.07
N PHE A 21 -9.82 -15.37 -6.10
CA PHE A 21 -10.23 -16.25 -5.00
C PHE A 21 -11.43 -17.12 -5.36
N GLY A 22 -12.43 -16.55 -6.03
CA GLY A 22 -13.69 -17.23 -6.35
C GLY A 22 -13.56 -18.39 -7.33
N ILE A 23 -12.69 -18.25 -8.36
CA ILE A 23 -12.49 -19.31 -9.36
C ILE A 23 -11.96 -20.59 -8.73
N PRO A 24 -10.84 -20.59 -7.96
CA PRO A 24 -10.35 -21.80 -7.29
C PRO A 24 -11.38 -22.43 -6.33
N MET A 25 -12.10 -21.59 -5.58
CA MET A 25 -13.13 -22.08 -4.67
C MET A 25 -14.30 -22.71 -5.41
N GLY A 26 -14.72 -22.12 -6.51
CA GLY A 26 -15.78 -22.67 -7.36
C GLY A 26 -15.39 -24.03 -7.96
N ILE A 27 -14.17 -24.17 -8.47
CA ILE A 27 -13.65 -25.43 -9.00
C ILE A 27 -13.62 -26.49 -7.89
N LEU A 28 -13.05 -26.15 -6.73
CA LEU A 28 -12.94 -27.07 -5.59
C LEU A 28 -14.30 -27.59 -5.16
N PHE A 29 -15.28 -26.72 -4.90
CA PHE A 29 -16.61 -27.12 -4.47
C PHE A 29 -17.41 -27.82 -5.58
N GLY A 30 -17.26 -27.40 -6.84
CA GLY A 30 -17.88 -28.08 -7.97
C GLY A 30 -17.42 -29.53 -8.13
N LEU A 31 -16.13 -29.80 -7.96
CA LEU A 31 -15.57 -31.15 -8.00
C LEU A 31 -16.00 -32.00 -6.79
N MET A 32 -15.97 -31.42 -5.58
CA MET A 32 -16.36 -32.13 -4.35
C MET A 32 -17.82 -32.59 -4.41
N HIS A 33 -18.71 -31.81 -4.98
CA HIS A 33 -20.14 -32.11 -5.07
C HIS A 33 -20.58 -32.67 -6.43
N LEU A 34 -19.65 -32.90 -7.36
CA LEU A 34 -19.92 -33.35 -8.72
C LEU A 34 -21.03 -32.53 -9.40
N SER A 35 -21.06 -31.22 -9.11
CA SER A 35 -22.07 -30.28 -9.56
C SER A 35 -21.49 -28.98 -10.05
N LEU A 36 -21.59 -28.73 -11.37
CA LEU A 36 -21.13 -27.48 -11.97
C LEU A 36 -21.89 -26.26 -11.41
N ILE A 37 -23.20 -26.42 -11.19
CA ILE A 37 -24.07 -25.32 -10.69
C ILE A 37 -23.63 -24.91 -9.29
N LEU A 38 -23.41 -25.87 -8.40
CA LEU A 38 -22.90 -25.58 -7.03
C LEU A 38 -21.51 -24.91 -7.10
N GLY A 39 -20.63 -25.39 -7.99
CA GLY A 39 -19.34 -24.76 -8.21
C GLY A 39 -19.43 -23.28 -8.61
N ILE A 40 -20.30 -22.95 -9.57
CA ILE A 40 -20.50 -21.56 -10.02
C ILE A 40 -21.05 -20.69 -8.87
N ILE A 41 -22.08 -21.15 -8.17
CA ILE A 41 -22.70 -20.39 -7.07
C ILE A 41 -21.69 -20.16 -5.93
N THR A 42 -21.01 -21.19 -5.49
CA THR A 42 -20.04 -21.09 -4.39
C THR A 42 -18.82 -20.24 -4.79
N GLY A 43 -18.34 -20.37 -6.04
CA GLY A 43 -17.26 -19.54 -6.57
C GLY A 43 -17.62 -18.05 -6.59
N PHE A 44 -18.81 -17.72 -7.11
CA PHE A 44 -19.28 -16.34 -7.13
C PHE A 44 -19.47 -15.78 -5.73
N LEU A 45 -20.13 -16.51 -4.84
CA LEU A 45 -20.42 -16.05 -3.48
C LEU A 45 -19.14 -15.86 -2.66
N SER A 46 -18.22 -16.84 -2.71
CA SER A 46 -16.94 -16.77 -1.98
C SER A 46 -16.06 -15.63 -2.50
N GLY A 47 -15.99 -15.45 -3.83
CA GLY A 47 -15.25 -14.35 -4.44
C GLY A 47 -15.81 -12.98 -4.06
N PHE A 48 -17.13 -12.84 -4.07
CA PHE A 48 -17.80 -11.60 -3.66
C PHE A 48 -17.56 -11.26 -2.18
N ILE A 49 -17.75 -12.24 -1.30
CA ILE A 49 -17.51 -12.05 0.15
C ILE A 49 -16.04 -11.68 0.40
N PHE A 50 -15.11 -12.36 -0.25
CA PHE A 50 -13.69 -12.09 -0.10
C PHE A 50 -13.33 -10.67 -0.58
N ALA A 51 -13.81 -10.26 -1.75
CA ALA A 51 -13.60 -8.90 -2.26
C ALA A 51 -14.17 -7.83 -1.31
N LEU A 52 -15.37 -8.09 -0.75
CA LEU A 52 -16.00 -7.19 0.22
C LEU A 52 -15.17 -7.07 1.52
N LEU A 53 -14.68 -8.19 2.05
CA LEU A 53 -13.84 -8.18 3.26
C LEU A 53 -12.55 -7.41 3.04
N ILE A 54 -11.87 -7.61 1.90
CA ILE A 54 -10.66 -6.85 1.54
C ILE A 54 -10.98 -5.36 1.40
N PHE A 55 -12.08 -5.00 0.73
CA PHE A 55 -12.52 -3.61 0.61
C PHE A 55 -12.75 -2.96 1.99
N LEU A 56 -13.49 -3.62 2.89
CA LEU A 56 -13.74 -3.11 4.22
C LEU A 56 -12.45 -2.98 5.04
N PHE A 57 -11.56 -3.96 4.94
CA PHE A 57 -10.26 -3.93 5.61
C PHE A 57 -9.42 -2.73 5.13
N VAL A 58 -9.29 -2.54 3.81
CA VAL A 58 -8.54 -1.42 3.25
C VAL A 58 -9.15 -0.08 3.69
N LYS A 59 -10.48 0.05 3.64
CA LYS A 59 -11.18 1.26 4.10
C LYS A 59 -10.96 1.56 5.59
N TYR A 60 -10.97 0.52 6.42
CA TYR A 60 -10.65 0.65 7.84
C TYR A 60 -9.21 1.16 8.05
N GLN A 61 -8.24 0.61 7.31
CA GLN A 61 -6.85 1.03 7.39
C GLN A 61 -6.65 2.48 6.88
N GLU A 62 -7.28 2.85 5.76
CA GLU A 62 -7.25 4.23 5.24
C GLU A 62 -7.74 5.22 6.31
N LYS A 63 -8.88 4.96 6.95
CA LYS A 63 -9.44 5.81 7.99
C LYS A 63 -8.50 6.02 9.18
N LYS A 64 -7.78 4.96 9.56
CA LYS A 64 -6.80 5.01 10.65
C LYS A 64 -5.63 5.93 10.31
N PHE A 65 -5.10 5.84 9.07
CA PHE A 65 -4.01 6.68 8.63
C PHE A 65 -4.44 8.10 8.27
N ASP A 66 -5.72 8.34 7.97
CA ASP A 66 -6.26 9.70 7.81
C ASP A 66 -6.11 10.53 9.11
N LYS A 67 -6.27 9.91 10.27
CA LYS A 67 -6.00 10.58 11.55
C LYS A 67 -4.52 10.98 11.67
N LYS A 68 -3.62 10.04 11.37
CA LYS A 68 -2.18 10.31 11.40
C LYS A 68 -1.76 11.38 10.39
N ARG A 69 -2.35 11.33 9.17
CA ARG A 69 -2.17 12.37 8.15
C ARG A 69 -2.55 13.75 8.67
N THR A 70 -3.67 13.87 9.38
CA THR A 70 -4.13 15.13 9.95
C THR A 70 -3.19 15.65 11.02
N GLU A 71 -2.60 14.77 11.82
CA GLU A 71 -1.58 15.13 12.82
C GLU A 71 -0.31 15.66 12.16
N ILE A 72 0.23 14.93 11.19
CA ILE A 72 1.43 15.33 10.44
C ILE A 72 1.21 16.66 9.70
N ALA A 73 0.05 16.82 9.05
CA ALA A 73 -0.28 18.02 8.27
C ALA A 73 -0.41 19.32 9.10
N LYS A 74 -0.53 19.21 10.43
CA LYS A 74 -0.50 20.38 11.33
C LYS A 74 0.90 20.93 11.54
N GLU A 75 1.91 20.07 11.48
CA GLU A 75 3.29 20.41 11.80
C GLU A 75 4.13 20.63 10.55
N ARG A 76 3.83 19.92 9.46
CA ARG A 76 4.64 19.90 8.23
C ARG A 76 3.81 19.59 7.00
N LYS A 77 4.31 20.03 5.85
CA LYS A 77 3.66 19.82 4.56
C LYS A 77 3.85 18.39 4.08
N ILE A 78 2.73 17.68 3.83
CA ILE A 78 2.75 16.37 3.16
C ILE A 78 2.79 16.61 1.65
N ILE A 79 3.79 16.06 0.97
CA ILE A 79 3.95 16.12 -0.49
C ILE A 79 3.09 15.03 -1.12
N CYS A 80 3.25 13.78 -0.67
CA CYS A 80 2.42 12.66 -1.07
C CYS A 80 2.42 11.57 0.03
N ASP A 81 1.49 10.62 -0.07
CA ASP A 81 1.39 9.52 0.86
C ASP A 81 0.72 8.30 0.24
N GLY A 82 0.92 7.12 0.83
CA GLY A 82 0.33 5.88 0.34
C GLY A 82 0.74 4.64 1.14
N GLY A 83 0.08 3.53 0.80
CA GLY A 83 0.43 2.23 1.38
C GLY A 83 1.84 1.78 0.96
N ALA A 84 2.61 1.26 1.90
CA ALA A 84 3.98 0.80 1.68
C ALA A 84 4.32 -0.42 2.52
N THR A 85 5.39 -1.12 2.14
CA THR A 85 5.98 -2.20 2.94
C THR A 85 7.48 -1.97 3.05
N ILE A 86 7.99 -1.96 4.29
CA ILE A 86 9.41 -1.87 4.61
C ILE A 86 9.79 -3.09 5.45
N ASN A 87 10.82 -3.83 5.05
CA ASN A 87 11.30 -5.02 5.78
C ASN A 87 10.19 -6.04 6.11
N GLY A 88 9.28 -6.28 5.16
CA GLY A 88 8.16 -7.20 5.36
C GLY A 88 6.99 -6.65 6.19
N ASN A 89 7.11 -5.46 6.78
CA ASN A 89 6.06 -4.82 7.55
C ASN A 89 5.23 -3.89 6.66
N GLY A 90 3.94 -4.19 6.51
CA GLY A 90 3.00 -3.32 5.81
C GLY A 90 2.64 -2.10 6.65
N GLY A 91 2.39 -0.96 6.01
CA GLY A 91 2.07 0.28 6.70
C GLY A 91 1.71 1.40 5.74
N TRP A 92 1.89 2.61 6.21
CA TRP A 92 1.66 3.83 5.44
C TRP A 92 2.91 4.69 5.40
N LEU A 93 3.27 5.15 4.21
CA LEU A 93 4.40 6.02 3.96
C LEU A 93 3.90 7.44 3.69
N PHE A 94 4.44 8.39 4.41
CA PHE A 94 4.27 9.81 4.15
C PHE A 94 5.57 10.39 3.63
N PHE A 95 5.51 11.13 2.55
CA PHE A 95 6.60 11.97 2.09
C PHE A 95 6.27 13.41 2.44
N THR A 96 7.08 13.99 3.29
CA THR A 96 6.95 15.36 3.80
C THR A 96 8.14 16.20 3.32
N GLU A 97 8.10 17.49 3.57
CA GLU A 97 9.25 18.38 3.32
C GLU A 97 10.50 17.99 4.11
N ASN A 98 10.35 17.26 5.23
CA ASN A 98 11.46 16.81 6.07
C ASN A 98 12.01 15.43 5.68
N GLY A 99 11.30 14.67 4.84
CA GLY A 99 11.71 13.34 4.40
C GLY A 99 10.58 12.33 4.38
N LEU A 100 10.95 11.05 4.42
CA LEU A 100 10.03 9.92 4.38
C LEU A 100 9.78 9.38 5.79
N GLU A 101 8.50 9.19 6.11
CA GLU A 101 8.04 8.70 7.41
C GLU A 101 7.12 7.49 7.20
N PHE A 102 7.56 6.34 7.67
CA PHE A 102 6.80 5.10 7.57
C PHE A 102 6.19 4.73 8.92
N TYR A 103 4.89 4.50 8.91
CA TYR A 103 4.09 4.09 10.05
C TYR A 103 3.53 2.68 9.81
N PRO A 104 4.03 1.65 10.50
CA PRO A 104 3.58 0.28 10.31
C PRO A 104 2.17 0.05 10.87
N HIS A 105 1.46 -0.95 10.32
CA HIS A 105 0.20 -1.42 10.90
C HIS A 105 0.44 -2.03 12.28
N LYS A 106 -0.50 -1.83 13.22
CA LYS A 106 -0.41 -2.41 14.58
C LYS A 106 -0.42 -3.95 14.62
N ILE A 107 -0.84 -4.58 13.52
CA ILE A 107 -0.86 -6.06 13.38
C ILE A 107 0.50 -6.65 12.99
N ASN A 108 1.49 -5.82 12.66
CA ASN A 108 2.83 -6.30 12.33
C ASN A 108 3.58 -6.78 13.57
N ILE A 109 4.55 -7.67 13.35
CA ILE A 109 5.45 -8.16 14.41
C ILE A 109 6.29 -7.00 14.95
N SER A 110 6.73 -6.10 14.05
CA SER A 110 7.43 -4.87 14.43
C SER A 110 6.55 -3.65 14.15
N THR A 111 6.37 -2.82 15.16
CA THR A 111 5.63 -1.55 15.08
C THR A 111 6.56 -0.35 15.08
N LYS A 112 7.87 -0.56 14.86
CA LYS A 112 8.87 0.52 14.83
C LYS A 112 8.63 1.44 13.65
N GLU A 113 8.42 2.71 13.92
CA GLU A 113 8.36 3.76 12.92
C GLU A 113 9.74 3.94 12.28
N THR A 114 9.77 4.24 10.97
CA THR A 114 11.01 4.50 10.24
C THR A 114 10.95 5.89 9.66
N VAL A 115 11.94 6.72 9.99
CA VAL A 115 12.09 8.07 9.45
C VAL A 115 13.38 8.14 8.68
N ILE A 116 13.31 8.64 7.44
CA ILE A 116 14.46 8.88 6.56
C ILE A 116 14.47 10.37 6.23
N PRO A 117 15.33 11.17 6.88
CA PRO A 117 15.43 12.60 6.63
C PRO A 117 15.83 12.88 5.18
N ILE A 118 15.26 13.94 4.58
CA ILE A 118 15.50 14.26 3.16
C ILE A 118 16.97 14.53 2.86
N ASN A 119 17.67 15.18 3.78
CA ASN A 119 19.10 15.52 3.67
C ASN A 119 20.04 14.32 3.76
N THR A 120 19.54 13.15 4.16
CA THR A 120 20.32 11.90 4.16
C THR A 120 20.15 11.09 2.88
N ILE A 121 19.21 11.47 2.03
CA ILE A 121 18.91 10.71 0.80
C ILE A 121 19.92 11.11 -0.29
N GLU A 122 20.86 10.22 -0.60
CA GLU A 122 21.84 10.42 -1.65
C GLU A 122 21.31 10.04 -3.04
N THR A 123 20.64 8.90 -3.13
CA THR A 123 20.09 8.40 -4.40
C THR A 123 18.73 7.74 -4.21
N VAL A 124 17.89 7.86 -5.24
CA VAL A 124 16.59 7.21 -5.33
C VAL A 124 16.47 6.52 -6.67
N ASN A 125 16.25 5.21 -6.65
CA ASN A 125 16.07 4.38 -7.83
C ASN A 125 14.80 3.53 -7.69
N THR A 126 14.19 3.17 -8.82
CA THR A 126 13.04 2.28 -8.83
C THR A 126 13.30 1.00 -9.61
N TYR A 127 12.75 -0.09 -9.11
CA TYR A 127 12.72 -1.37 -9.80
C TYR A 127 11.38 -2.04 -9.58
N LYS A 128 10.58 -2.20 -10.64
CA LYS A 128 9.20 -2.70 -10.58
C LYS A 128 8.35 -1.86 -9.60
N ASN A 129 7.90 -2.48 -8.49
CA ASN A 129 7.12 -1.85 -7.43
C ASN A 129 7.96 -1.46 -6.20
N LYS A 130 9.26 -1.32 -6.36
CA LYS A 130 10.18 -0.99 -5.27
C LYS A 130 10.82 0.36 -5.53
N ILE A 131 11.00 1.12 -4.45
CA ILE A 131 11.89 2.27 -4.38
C ILE A 131 13.08 1.83 -3.54
N ILE A 132 14.27 2.10 -4.03
CA ILE A 132 15.53 1.85 -3.34
C ILE A 132 16.12 3.22 -3.01
N ILE A 133 16.21 3.50 -1.73
CA ILE A 133 16.74 4.77 -1.21
C ILE A 133 18.04 4.46 -0.51
N ASN A 134 19.10 5.20 -0.84
CA ASN A 134 20.37 5.11 -0.17
C ASN A 134 20.57 6.32 0.74
N PRO A 135 20.29 6.19 2.04
CA PRO A 135 20.64 7.19 3.03
C PRO A 135 22.03 6.89 3.64
N GLY A 136 23.07 6.79 2.81
CA GLY A 136 24.42 6.35 3.19
C GLY A 136 24.70 4.87 2.89
N GLU A 137 25.36 4.16 3.80
CA GLU A 137 25.89 2.80 3.53
C GLU A 137 24.83 1.71 3.35
N ASN A 138 23.65 1.84 3.94
CA ASN A 138 22.62 0.81 3.94
C ASN A 138 21.39 1.22 3.13
N PRO A 139 21.12 0.58 1.97
CA PRO A 139 19.94 0.89 1.17
C PRO A 139 18.65 0.46 1.87
N VAL A 140 17.65 1.33 1.86
CA VAL A 140 16.30 1.03 2.33
C VAL A 140 15.43 0.68 1.13
N VAL A 141 14.86 -0.52 1.14
CA VAL A 141 13.95 -0.99 0.09
C VAL A 141 12.51 -0.80 0.56
N ILE A 142 11.77 0.02 -0.17
CA ILE A 142 10.36 0.31 0.11
C ILE A 142 9.52 -0.23 -1.03
N ILE A 143 8.59 -1.13 -0.74
CA ILE A 143 7.62 -1.63 -1.72
C ILE A 143 6.42 -0.69 -1.69
N VAL A 144 6.09 -0.12 -2.83
CA VAL A 144 4.95 0.81 -2.99
C VAL A 144 4.25 0.58 -4.32
N SER A 145 2.99 0.95 -4.40
CA SER A 145 2.32 1.10 -5.69
C SER A 145 2.81 2.38 -6.39
N HIS A 146 2.86 2.36 -7.73
CA HIS A 146 3.28 3.52 -8.54
C HIS A 146 4.67 4.07 -8.16
N SER A 147 5.64 3.17 -8.00
CA SER A 147 7.01 3.51 -7.57
C SER A 147 7.67 4.63 -8.37
N ARG A 148 7.37 4.73 -9.69
CA ARG A 148 7.89 5.81 -10.56
C ARG A 148 7.37 7.19 -10.18
N GLU A 149 6.12 7.29 -9.71
CA GLU A 149 5.55 8.56 -9.25
C GLU A 149 6.20 8.99 -7.94
N TRP A 150 6.43 8.03 -7.04
CA TRP A 150 7.19 8.27 -5.81
C TRP A 150 8.61 8.74 -6.11
N GLU A 151 9.33 8.04 -6.99
CA GLU A 151 10.68 8.43 -7.41
C GLU A 151 10.72 9.85 -7.93
N LYS A 152 9.76 10.22 -8.82
CA LYS A 152 9.66 11.57 -9.37
C LYS A 152 9.47 12.60 -8.26
N GLN A 153 8.51 12.40 -7.34
CA GLN A 153 8.24 13.33 -6.25
C GLN A 153 9.45 13.53 -5.33
N ILE A 154 10.16 12.43 -5.02
CA ILE A 154 11.35 12.50 -4.17
C ILE A 154 12.48 13.23 -4.90
N LYS A 155 12.76 12.90 -6.17
CA LYS A 155 13.79 13.58 -6.97
C LYS A 155 13.51 15.07 -7.14
N ASP A 156 12.24 15.42 -7.42
CA ASP A 156 11.82 16.82 -7.54
C ASP A 156 12.03 17.62 -6.23
N ALA A 157 11.88 16.97 -5.09
CA ALA A 157 12.13 17.58 -3.79
C ALA A 157 13.63 17.74 -3.50
N LEU A 158 14.44 16.71 -3.83
CA LEU A 158 15.91 16.76 -3.67
C LEU A 158 16.57 17.86 -4.53
N THR A 159 15.98 18.18 -5.69
CA THR A 159 16.50 19.26 -6.56
C THR A 159 16.12 20.66 -6.09
N ARG A 160 15.18 20.79 -5.13
CA ARG A 160 14.72 22.06 -4.58
C ARG A 160 15.33 22.39 -3.20
N SER A 161 15.95 21.40 -2.57
CA SER A 161 16.64 21.55 -1.27
C SER A 161 18.11 21.93 -1.50
#